data_cf739ff3305499670ec22d71bd946135
#
_entry.id   cf739ff3305499670ec22d71bd946135
#
_cell.length_a   1.000
_cell.length_b   1.000
_cell.length_c   1.000
_cell.angle_alpha   90.00
_cell.angle_beta   90.00
_cell.angle_gamma   90.00
#
_symmetry.space_group_name_H-M   'P 1'
#
loop_
_entity.id
_entity.type
_entity.pdbx_description
1 polymer ?
#
loop_
_entity_poly.entity_id
_entity_poly.type
_entity_poly.pdbx_seq_one_letter_code
_entity_poly.pdbx_strand_id
1 'polypeptide(L)'
;VFLKSVLYNEIRNFCLGKAEPTTNTKKSLFDPEAVFVTDLTDRNEIFKTVSQKLYDLGYVKEDFLGDIIEREDKYPTGISMRPLSRELPDVAVPHTEGDYVSAQLIVPIALRNSATFNNMVNPSEALEVKFLFLILNNDPDMHSTILAKIMDFLAGTSVDDLNELFNSDSNEEIYDFLENNFEIEK
;
A
#
# COMPACT_ATOMS: atom_id res chain seq x y z
N VAL A 1 -26.75 4.27 16.56
CA VAL A 1 -26.00 3.10 16.05
C VAL A 1 -24.76 2.85 16.87
N PHE A 2 -24.04 3.88 17.29
CA PHE A 2 -22.77 3.80 18.05
C PHE A 2 -22.91 3.16 19.45
N LEU A 3 -24.00 3.44 20.17
CA LEU A 3 -24.23 2.88 21.51
C LEU A 3 -24.52 1.37 21.52
N LYS A 4 -25.06 0.81 20.44
CA LYS A 4 -25.33 -0.63 20.35
C LYS A 4 -24.08 -1.48 20.17
N SER A 5 -23.06 -0.96 19.48
CA SER A 5 -21.80 -1.70 19.26
C SER A 5 -20.92 -1.74 20.51
N VAL A 6 -20.92 -0.67 21.31
CA VAL A 6 -20.20 -0.61 22.58
C VAL A 6 -20.80 -1.59 23.58
N LEU A 7 -22.12 -1.59 23.72
CA LEU A 7 -22.85 -2.47 24.65
C LEU A 7 -22.71 -3.95 24.26
N TYR A 8 -22.68 -4.27 22.95
CA TYR A 8 -22.49 -5.62 22.45
C TYR A 8 -21.09 -6.16 22.79
N ASN A 9 -20.06 -5.33 22.66
CA ASN A 9 -18.68 -5.71 22.98
C ASN A 9 -18.47 -5.89 24.49
N GLU A 10 -19.10 -5.06 25.35
CA GLU A 10 -19.03 -5.20 26.79
C GLU A 10 -19.71 -6.50 27.28
N ILE A 11 -20.89 -6.83 26.73
CA ILE A 11 -21.61 -8.06 27.07
C ILE A 11 -20.84 -9.29 26.60
N ARG A 12 -20.22 -9.26 25.44
CA ARG A 12 -19.39 -10.35 24.91
C ARG A 12 -18.17 -10.61 25.80
N ASN A 13 -17.50 -9.53 26.27
CA ASN A 13 -16.33 -9.64 27.14
C ASN A 13 -16.69 -10.16 28.53
N PHE A 14 -17.90 -9.85 29.03
CA PHE A 14 -18.41 -10.36 30.31
C PHE A 14 -18.76 -11.86 30.26
N CYS A 15 -19.28 -12.35 29.12
CA CYS A 15 -19.66 -13.75 28.94
C CYS A 15 -18.46 -14.69 28.70
N LEU A 16 -17.30 -14.17 28.24
CA LEU A 16 -16.13 -14.97 27.89
C LEU A 16 -15.05 -15.04 28.98
N GLY A 17 -15.34 -14.58 30.23
CA GLY A 17 -14.51 -14.78 31.41
C GLY A 17 -13.04 -14.46 31.19
N LYS A 18 -12.57 -13.27 31.61
CA LYS A 18 -11.17 -12.86 31.76
C LYS A 18 -10.27 -13.17 30.55
N ALA A 19 -10.49 -12.52 29.45
CA ALA A 19 -9.37 -12.19 28.57
C ALA A 19 -8.63 -11.00 29.20
N GLU A 20 -7.33 -11.14 29.45
CA GLU A 20 -6.46 -10.03 29.80
C GLU A 20 -6.65 -8.91 28.78
N PRO A 21 -6.46 -7.62 29.14
CA PRO A 21 -6.52 -6.55 28.17
C PRO A 21 -5.41 -6.81 27.16
N THR A 22 -5.76 -7.40 26.02
CA THR A 22 -4.90 -7.33 24.85
C THR A 22 -4.77 -5.86 24.57
N THR A 23 -3.61 -5.31 24.87
CA THR A 23 -3.16 -4.05 24.29
C THR A 23 -3.33 -4.24 22.81
N ASN A 24 -4.37 -3.64 22.25
CA ASN A 24 -4.60 -3.58 20.82
C ASN A 24 -3.51 -2.65 20.28
N THR A 25 -2.30 -3.18 20.16
CA THR A 25 -1.22 -2.53 19.46
C THR A 25 -1.68 -2.48 18.01
N LYS A 26 -2.14 -1.32 17.57
CA LYS A 26 -2.48 -1.00 16.18
C LYS A 26 -1.31 -1.48 15.34
N LYS A 27 -1.45 -2.61 14.66
CA LYS A 27 -0.39 -3.14 13.80
C LYS A 27 -0.29 -2.21 12.60
N SER A 28 0.77 -1.41 12.55
CA SER A 28 1.04 -0.55 11.40
C SER A 28 1.16 -1.38 10.13
N LEU A 29 0.64 -0.85 9.02
CA LEU A 29 0.84 -1.40 7.67
C LEU A 29 2.09 -0.83 7.00
N PHE A 30 2.85 0.03 7.68
CA PHE A 30 4.06 0.66 7.17
C PHE A 30 5.26 0.35 8.05
N ASP A 31 6.44 0.31 7.42
CA ASP A 31 7.72 0.15 8.08
C ASP A 31 8.68 1.24 7.58
N PRO A 32 9.31 2.03 8.46
CA PRO A 32 10.22 3.10 8.05
C PRO A 32 11.43 2.61 7.24
N GLU A 33 11.82 1.34 7.36
CA GLU A 33 12.88 0.74 6.57
C GLU A 33 12.43 0.29 5.17
N ALA A 34 11.13 0.22 4.93
CA ALA A 34 10.50 -0.20 3.67
C ALA A 34 9.78 0.97 2.98
N VAL A 35 10.41 2.12 2.90
CA VAL A 35 9.97 3.32 2.18
C VAL A 35 11.05 3.69 1.17
N PHE A 36 10.66 4.04 -0.05
CA PHE A 36 11.60 4.29 -1.13
C PHE A 36 11.33 5.61 -1.85
N VAL A 37 12.41 6.29 -2.20
CA VAL A 37 12.43 7.40 -3.14
C VAL A 37 13.48 7.07 -4.20
N THR A 38 13.13 7.13 -5.49
CA THR A 38 14.05 6.73 -6.56
C THR A 38 13.93 7.61 -7.80
N ASP A 39 15.03 7.72 -8.57
CA ASP A 39 15.08 8.37 -9.88
C ASP A 39 14.79 7.41 -11.04
N LEU A 40 14.68 6.11 -10.77
CA LEU A 40 14.44 5.09 -11.77
C LEU A 40 13.12 5.34 -12.50
N THR A 41 13.11 5.11 -13.81
CA THR A 41 11.95 5.28 -14.70
C THR A 41 11.50 3.98 -15.35
N ASP A 42 12.33 2.95 -15.31
CA ASP A 42 11.96 1.62 -15.77
C ASP A 42 11.27 0.82 -14.67
N ARG A 43 10.06 0.37 -14.92
CA ARG A 43 9.23 -0.38 -13.97
C ARG A 43 9.95 -1.62 -13.41
N ASN A 44 10.61 -2.37 -14.26
CA ASN A 44 11.25 -3.61 -13.84
C ASN A 44 12.53 -3.36 -13.04
N GLU A 45 13.28 -2.28 -13.33
CA GLU A 45 14.42 -1.87 -12.51
C GLU A 45 13.97 -1.33 -11.14
N ILE A 46 12.81 -0.66 -11.07
CA ILE A 46 12.18 -0.26 -9.80
C ILE A 46 11.85 -1.51 -8.98
N PHE A 47 11.16 -2.49 -9.58
CA PHE A 47 10.83 -3.74 -8.88
C PHE A 47 12.06 -4.49 -8.42
N LYS A 48 13.10 -4.56 -9.23
CA LYS A 48 14.36 -5.24 -8.89
C LYS A 48 15.04 -4.60 -7.67
N THR A 49 15.16 -3.27 -7.68
CA THR A 49 15.82 -2.54 -6.59
C THR A 49 15.04 -2.67 -5.28
N VAL A 50 13.72 -2.51 -5.34
CA VAL A 50 12.84 -2.63 -4.16
C VAL A 50 12.79 -4.07 -3.65
N SER A 51 12.65 -5.06 -4.54
CA SER A 51 12.60 -6.48 -4.17
C SER A 51 13.87 -6.94 -3.45
N GLN A 52 15.04 -6.49 -3.88
CA GLN A 52 16.30 -6.81 -3.22
C GLN A 52 16.31 -6.30 -1.77
N LYS A 53 15.91 -5.05 -1.54
CA LYS A 53 15.85 -4.49 -0.19
C LYS A 53 14.81 -5.21 0.68
N LEU A 54 13.64 -5.54 0.12
CA LEU A 54 12.60 -6.27 0.84
C LEU A 54 13.03 -7.71 1.17
N TYR A 55 13.80 -8.34 0.30
CA TYR A 55 14.41 -9.64 0.56
C TYR A 55 15.42 -9.57 1.70
N ASP A 56 16.29 -8.57 1.70
CA ASP A 56 17.28 -8.34 2.77
C ASP A 56 16.62 -8.08 4.13
N LEU A 57 15.42 -7.45 4.14
CA LEU A 57 14.59 -7.26 5.33
C LEU A 57 13.80 -8.52 5.75
N GLY A 58 13.79 -9.57 4.93
CA GLY A 58 13.06 -10.81 5.19
C GLY A 58 11.55 -10.73 4.92
N TYR A 59 11.09 -9.74 4.18
CA TYR A 59 9.67 -9.53 3.89
C TYR A 59 9.16 -10.26 2.66
N VAL A 60 10.07 -10.63 1.75
CA VAL A 60 9.74 -11.39 0.54
C VAL A 60 10.71 -12.54 0.33
N LYS A 61 10.30 -13.51 -0.48
CA LYS A 61 11.12 -14.66 -0.87
C LYS A 61 11.91 -14.40 -2.16
N GLU A 62 12.84 -15.28 -2.48
CA GLU A 62 13.75 -15.16 -3.64
C GLU A 62 12.99 -15.00 -4.97
N ASP A 63 11.89 -15.72 -5.16
CA ASP A 63 11.10 -15.70 -6.40
C ASP A 63 10.16 -14.50 -6.54
N PHE A 64 10.07 -13.63 -5.53
CA PHE A 64 9.15 -12.49 -5.50
C PHE A 64 9.32 -11.55 -6.70
N LEU A 65 10.57 -11.24 -7.10
CA LEU A 65 10.83 -10.35 -8.23
C LEU A 65 10.24 -10.89 -9.54
N GLY A 66 10.44 -12.18 -9.80
CA GLY A 66 9.91 -12.81 -11.02
C GLY A 66 8.39 -12.78 -11.06
N ASP A 67 7.77 -13.10 -9.93
CA ASP A 67 6.31 -13.15 -9.83
C ASP A 67 5.66 -11.76 -9.93
N ILE A 68 6.20 -10.73 -9.27
CA ILE A 68 5.62 -9.38 -9.34
C ILE A 68 5.70 -8.79 -10.76
N ILE A 69 6.78 -9.06 -11.50
CA ILE A 69 6.90 -8.63 -12.89
C ILE A 69 5.86 -9.35 -13.76
N GLU A 70 5.79 -10.68 -13.65
CA GLU A 70 4.83 -11.50 -14.41
C GLU A 70 3.39 -11.11 -14.09
N ARG A 71 3.11 -10.86 -12.82
CA ARG A 71 1.79 -10.45 -12.34
C ARG A 71 1.37 -9.10 -12.90
N GLU A 72 2.26 -8.11 -12.86
CA GLU A 72 2.01 -6.77 -13.40
C GLU A 72 1.82 -6.79 -14.92
N ASP A 73 2.54 -7.66 -15.64
CA ASP A 73 2.38 -7.82 -17.09
C ASP A 73 1.00 -8.42 -17.47
N LYS A 74 0.52 -9.36 -16.68
CA LYS A 74 -0.79 -10.03 -16.92
C LYS A 74 -1.97 -9.21 -16.39
N TYR A 75 -1.80 -8.56 -15.27
CA TYR A 75 -2.85 -7.86 -14.52
C TYR A 75 -2.32 -6.50 -14.05
N PRO A 76 -2.33 -5.49 -14.92
CA PRO A 76 -1.82 -4.17 -14.60
C PRO A 76 -2.50 -3.55 -13.39
N THR A 77 -1.75 -2.77 -12.62
CA THR A 77 -2.21 -2.17 -11.37
C THR A 77 -2.20 -0.65 -11.36
N GLY A 78 -1.98 0.00 -12.49
CA GLY A 78 -2.05 1.45 -12.62
C GLY A 78 -3.46 1.99 -12.36
N ILE A 79 -3.54 3.08 -11.63
CA ILE A 79 -4.79 3.76 -11.28
C ILE A 79 -4.70 5.21 -11.75
N SER A 80 -5.61 5.62 -12.64
CA SER A 80 -5.71 7.02 -13.03
C SER A 80 -6.32 7.85 -11.92
N MET A 81 -5.60 8.92 -11.52
CA MET A 81 -6.06 9.88 -10.52
C MET A 81 -6.92 11.00 -11.11
N ARG A 82 -7.12 11.06 -12.43
CA ARG A 82 -7.94 12.08 -13.12
C ARG A 82 -9.38 12.21 -12.59
N PRO A 83 -10.06 11.13 -12.16
CA PRO A 83 -11.38 11.27 -11.55
C PRO A 83 -11.41 12.08 -10.25
N LEU A 84 -10.30 12.11 -9.50
CA LEU A 84 -10.14 12.94 -8.29
C LEU A 84 -9.66 14.35 -8.65
N SER A 85 -8.59 14.45 -9.41
CA SER A 85 -8.07 15.72 -9.93
C SER A 85 -7.13 15.50 -11.11
N ARG A 86 -7.16 16.42 -12.07
CA ARG A 86 -6.22 16.43 -13.20
C ARG A 86 -4.81 16.92 -12.80
N GLU A 87 -4.69 17.48 -11.61
CA GLU A 87 -3.42 17.97 -11.06
C GLU A 87 -2.62 16.87 -10.37
N LEU A 88 -3.26 15.73 -10.06
CA LEU A 88 -2.60 14.60 -9.45
C LEU A 88 -1.91 13.73 -10.49
N PRO A 89 -0.67 13.27 -10.23
CA PRO A 89 -0.07 12.21 -11.00
C PRO A 89 -0.80 10.89 -10.75
N ASP A 90 -0.67 9.95 -11.69
CA ASP A 90 -1.24 8.63 -11.54
C ASP A 90 -0.42 7.79 -10.54
N VAL A 91 -1.05 6.77 -9.97
CA VAL A 91 -0.45 5.85 -8.99
C VAL A 91 -0.55 4.40 -9.47
N ALA A 92 0.14 3.48 -8.79
CA ALA A 92 -0.03 2.05 -9.01
C ALA A 92 -0.06 1.30 -7.68
N VAL A 93 -0.70 0.13 -7.67
CA VAL A 93 -0.84 -0.76 -6.51
C VAL A 93 -0.32 -2.17 -6.82
N PRO A 94 0.97 -2.31 -7.20
CA PRO A 94 1.52 -3.61 -7.55
C PRO A 94 1.46 -4.57 -6.37
N HIS A 95 1.16 -5.83 -6.65
CA HIS A 95 1.06 -6.89 -5.65
C HIS A 95 1.21 -8.27 -6.30
N THR A 96 1.53 -9.27 -5.49
CA THR A 96 1.68 -10.66 -5.94
C THR A 96 0.94 -11.62 -5.02
N GLU A 97 1.02 -12.91 -5.32
CA GLU A 97 0.43 -13.97 -4.49
C GLU A 97 1.13 -14.07 -3.12
N GLY A 98 0.35 -14.47 -2.09
CA GLY A 98 0.83 -14.54 -0.71
C GLY A 98 1.99 -15.52 -0.48
N ASP A 99 2.16 -16.50 -1.36
CA ASP A 99 3.23 -17.52 -1.26
C ASP A 99 4.65 -16.93 -1.38
N TYR A 100 4.79 -15.76 -2.02
CA TYR A 100 6.07 -15.08 -2.22
C TYR A 100 6.38 -14.04 -1.14
N VAL A 101 5.46 -13.86 -0.16
CA VAL A 101 5.50 -12.79 0.83
C VAL A 101 5.48 -13.35 2.24
N SER A 102 6.30 -12.80 3.12
CA SER A 102 6.40 -13.19 4.53
C SER A 102 5.88 -12.10 5.50
N ALA A 103 5.36 -11.01 4.97
CA ALA A 103 4.90 -9.86 5.75
C ALA A 103 3.52 -9.37 5.28
N GLN A 104 2.90 -8.51 6.09
CA GLN A 104 1.69 -7.77 5.73
C GLN A 104 1.98 -6.27 5.88
N LEU A 105 2.35 -5.64 4.76
CA LEU A 105 2.79 -4.25 4.69
C LEU A 105 2.33 -3.60 3.39
N ILE A 106 2.24 -2.28 3.42
CA ILE A 106 2.22 -1.42 2.24
C ILE A 106 3.58 -0.75 2.14
N VAL A 107 4.26 -0.91 1.02
CA VAL A 107 5.57 -0.34 0.74
C VAL A 107 5.40 0.88 -0.17
N PRO A 108 5.52 2.12 0.34
CA PRO A 108 5.42 3.31 -0.48
C PRO A 108 6.71 3.53 -1.27
N ILE A 109 6.55 3.85 -2.56
CA ILE A 109 7.65 4.13 -3.48
C ILE A 109 7.33 5.42 -4.22
N ALA A 110 8.05 6.49 -3.90
CA ALA A 110 7.96 7.78 -4.60
C ALA A 110 8.95 7.82 -5.76
N LEU A 111 8.46 8.17 -6.94
CA LEU A 111 9.27 8.29 -8.16
C LEU A 111 9.51 9.77 -8.46
N ARG A 112 10.77 10.22 -8.46
CA ARG A 112 11.11 11.58 -8.86
C ARG A 112 10.76 11.86 -10.31
N ASN A 113 10.92 10.85 -11.17
CA ASN A 113 10.48 10.84 -12.54
C ASN A 113 9.40 9.77 -12.71
N SER A 114 8.41 10.01 -13.57
CA SER A 114 7.34 9.03 -13.80
C SER A 114 7.87 7.74 -14.45
N ALA A 115 7.20 6.64 -14.12
CA ALA A 115 7.37 5.37 -14.79
C ALA A 115 6.03 4.93 -15.42
N THR A 116 6.10 4.24 -16.54
CA THR A 116 4.90 3.79 -17.25
C THR A 116 4.34 2.51 -16.63
N PHE A 117 3.06 2.55 -16.25
CA PHE A 117 2.25 1.41 -15.86
C PHE A 117 0.98 1.37 -16.70
N ASN A 118 0.43 0.20 -16.94
CA ASN A 118 -0.86 0.11 -17.63
C ASN A 118 -2.02 0.24 -16.64
N ASN A 119 -3.13 0.82 -17.12
CA ASN A 119 -4.33 1.06 -16.31
C ASN A 119 -5.01 -0.28 -15.96
N MET A 120 -5.33 -0.47 -14.67
CA MET A 120 -6.00 -1.67 -14.17
C MET A 120 -7.39 -1.89 -14.78
N VAL A 121 -8.11 -0.81 -15.11
CA VAL A 121 -9.48 -0.88 -15.70
C VAL A 121 -9.42 -1.00 -17.22
N ASN A 122 -8.43 -0.37 -17.86
CA ASN A 122 -8.20 -0.41 -19.29
C ASN A 122 -6.75 -0.76 -19.58
N PRO A 123 -6.37 -2.04 -19.65
CA PRO A 123 -4.98 -2.49 -19.79
C PRO A 123 -4.24 -1.99 -21.03
N SER A 124 -4.95 -1.47 -22.03
CA SER A 124 -4.33 -0.86 -23.22
C SER A 124 -3.92 0.61 -23.02
N GLU A 125 -4.33 1.24 -21.91
CA GLU A 125 -4.00 2.61 -21.57
C GLU A 125 -2.74 2.66 -20.71
N ALA A 126 -1.72 3.38 -21.19
CA ALA A 126 -0.51 3.65 -20.43
C ALA A 126 -0.70 4.88 -19.52
N LEU A 127 -0.29 4.77 -18.28
CA LEU A 127 -0.32 5.83 -17.27
C LEU A 127 1.08 6.25 -16.86
N GLU A 128 1.27 7.53 -16.59
CA GLU A 128 2.50 8.10 -16.06
C GLU A 128 2.43 8.14 -14.52
N VAL A 129 2.94 7.07 -13.90
CA VAL A 129 2.86 6.83 -12.46
C VAL A 129 4.01 7.52 -11.73
N LYS A 130 3.72 8.22 -10.64
CA LYS A 130 4.72 8.84 -9.75
C LYS A 130 4.75 8.30 -8.34
N PHE A 131 3.80 7.46 -7.95
CA PHE A 131 3.78 6.85 -6.63
C PHE A 131 3.23 5.43 -6.67
N LEU A 132 3.89 4.51 -5.99
CA LEU A 132 3.43 3.14 -5.87
C LEU A 132 3.10 2.81 -4.41
N PHE A 133 1.97 2.14 -4.22
CA PHE A 133 1.63 1.43 -2.99
C PHE A 133 1.82 -0.07 -3.24
N LEU A 134 3.06 -0.56 -3.11
CA LEU A 134 3.34 -1.98 -3.28
C LEU A 134 2.77 -2.75 -2.09
N ILE A 135 1.84 -3.66 -2.34
CA ILE A 135 1.15 -4.44 -1.30
C ILE A 135 1.89 -5.75 -1.08
N LEU A 136 2.39 -5.94 0.14
CA LEU A 136 2.86 -7.22 0.65
C LEU A 136 1.75 -7.81 1.54
N ASN A 137 1.21 -8.96 1.18
CA ASN A 137 0.16 -9.59 1.95
C ASN A 137 0.21 -11.11 1.84
N ASN A 138 0.46 -11.76 2.96
CA ASN A 138 0.49 -13.22 3.09
C ASN A 138 -0.83 -13.82 3.63
N ASP A 139 -1.85 -12.99 3.82
CA ASP A 139 -3.19 -13.40 4.25
C ASP A 139 -4.21 -13.20 3.12
N PRO A 140 -4.70 -14.27 2.48
CA PRO A 140 -5.64 -14.16 1.37
C PRO A 140 -6.93 -13.38 1.70
N ASP A 141 -7.40 -13.45 2.96
CA ASP A 141 -8.62 -12.78 3.39
C ASP A 141 -8.47 -11.26 3.51
N MET A 142 -7.24 -10.77 3.64
CA MET A 142 -6.93 -9.34 3.81
C MET A 142 -6.63 -8.60 2.51
N HIS A 143 -6.51 -9.30 1.38
CA HIS A 143 -6.08 -8.69 0.12
C HIS A 143 -7.02 -7.57 -0.35
N SER A 144 -8.32 -7.88 -0.47
CA SER A 144 -9.33 -6.90 -0.87
C SER A 144 -9.47 -5.75 0.15
N THR A 145 -9.25 -6.04 1.43
CA THR A 145 -9.32 -5.06 2.52
C THR A 145 -8.19 -4.04 2.40
N ILE A 146 -6.95 -4.47 2.13
CA ILE A 146 -5.81 -3.56 1.99
C ILE A 146 -5.98 -2.66 0.77
N LEU A 147 -6.41 -3.22 -0.37
CA LEU A 147 -6.68 -2.43 -1.56
C LEU A 147 -7.80 -1.41 -1.34
N ALA A 148 -8.90 -1.81 -0.69
CA ALA A 148 -9.99 -0.89 -0.34
C ALA A 148 -9.51 0.27 0.56
N LYS A 149 -8.65 0.00 1.53
CA LYS A 149 -8.06 1.03 2.41
C LYS A 149 -7.19 2.02 1.63
N ILE A 150 -6.42 1.55 0.66
CA ILE A 150 -5.64 2.45 -0.21
C ILE A 150 -6.60 3.35 -1.00
N MET A 151 -7.66 2.80 -1.57
CA MET A 151 -8.65 3.57 -2.32
C MET A 151 -9.36 4.60 -1.44
N ASP A 152 -9.74 4.23 -0.22
CA ASP A 152 -10.37 5.14 0.75
C ASP A 152 -9.42 6.26 1.18
N PHE A 153 -8.14 5.95 1.40
CA PHE A 153 -7.09 6.94 1.68
C PHE A 153 -6.95 7.94 0.53
N LEU A 154 -6.86 7.47 -0.71
CA LEU A 154 -6.73 8.34 -1.90
C LEU A 154 -7.97 9.23 -2.07
N ALA A 155 -9.17 8.70 -1.86
CA ALA A 155 -10.42 9.45 -1.99
C ALA A 155 -10.66 10.42 -0.83
N GLY A 156 -10.15 10.11 0.37
CA GLY A 156 -10.37 10.89 1.59
C GLY A 156 -9.30 11.94 1.89
N THR A 157 -8.18 11.92 1.17
CA THR A 157 -7.07 12.87 1.36
C THR A 157 -7.20 14.04 0.38
N SER A 158 -6.85 15.25 0.83
CA SER A 158 -6.92 16.44 -0.03
C SER A 158 -5.96 16.34 -1.21
N VAL A 159 -6.28 17.01 -2.32
CA VAL A 159 -5.42 17.06 -3.52
C VAL A 159 -4.04 17.65 -3.19
N ASP A 160 -3.99 18.69 -2.36
CA ASP A 160 -2.74 19.34 -1.96
C ASP A 160 -1.86 18.38 -1.14
N ASP A 161 -2.43 17.68 -0.17
CA ASP A 161 -1.71 16.71 0.66
C ASP A 161 -1.22 15.50 -0.16
N LEU A 162 -2.03 15.01 -1.13
CA LEU A 162 -1.60 13.96 -2.04
C LEU A 162 -0.47 14.41 -2.96
N ASN A 163 -0.52 15.65 -3.47
CA ASN A 163 0.56 16.21 -4.28
C ASN A 163 1.86 16.35 -3.48
N GLU A 164 1.77 16.80 -2.23
CA GLU A 164 2.93 16.87 -1.34
C GLU A 164 3.52 15.47 -1.08
N LEU A 165 2.68 14.49 -0.75
CA LEU A 165 3.11 13.10 -0.55
C LEU A 165 3.81 12.52 -1.79
N PHE A 166 3.18 12.65 -2.97
CA PHE A 166 3.67 12.03 -4.20
C PHE A 166 4.95 12.68 -4.75
N ASN A 167 5.26 13.90 -4.34
CA ASN A 167 6.47 14.62 -4.72
C ASN A 167 7.49 14.73 -3.58
N SER A 168 7.27 14.08 -2.44
CA SER A 168 8.24 14.09 -1.34
C SER A 168 9.52 13.35 -1.73
N ASP A 169 10.65 13.93 -1.35
CA ASP A 169 12.00 13.38 -1.51
C ASP A 169 12.53 12.72 -0.23
N SER A 170 11.72 12.68 0.83
CA SER A 170 12.10 12.20 2.15
C SER A 170 11.34 10.92 2.52
N ASN A 171 12.07 9.83 2.74
CA ASN A 171 11.49 8.58 3.25
C ASN A 171 10.79 8.78 4.59
N GLU A 172 11.35 9.62 5.47
CA GLU A 172 10.81 9.92 6.80
C GLU A 172 9.47 10.67 6.68
N GLU A 173 9.40 11.70 5.86
CA GLU A 173 8.16 12.46 5.63
C GLU A 173 7.05 11.61 5.03
N ILE A 174 7.39 10.74 4.06
CA ILE A 174 6.44 9.80 3.45
C ILE A 174 5.91 8.83 4.52
N TYR A 175 6.81 8.24 5.32
CA TYR A 175 6.43 7.34 6.39
C TYR A 175 5.52 8.00 7.41
N ASP A 176 5.93 9.16 7.94
CA ASP A 176 5.19 9.89 8.97
C ASP A 176 3.80 10.31 8.47
N PHE A 177 3.72 10.79 7.23
CA PHE A 177 2.44 11.16 6.63
C PHE A 177 1.48 9.97 6.55
N LEU A 178 1.95 8.84 6.01
CA LEU A 178 1.13 7.64 5.86
C LEU A 178 0.76 7.03 7.21
N GLU A 179 1.69 6.92 8.15
CA GLU A 179 1.42 6.37 9.49
C GLU A 179 0.38 7.18 10.26
N ASN A 180 0.35 8.50 10.07
CA ASN A 180 -0.58 9.39 10.77
C ASN A 180 -1.94 9.56 10.07
N ASN A 181 -2.00 9.36 8.75
CA ASN A 181 -3.21 9.67 7.96
C ASN A 181 -3.87 8.45 7.32
N PHE A 182 -3.16 7.32 7.24
CA PHE A 182 -3.74 6.08 6.72
C PHE A 182 -4.55 5.39 7.82
N GLU A 183 -5.88 5.52 7.77
CA GLU A 183 -6.76 4.94 8.79
C GLU A 183 -6.84 3.41 8.64
N ILE A 184 -6.40 2.73 9.70
CA ILE A 184 -6.79 1.34 9.95
C ILE A 184 -8.02 1.44 10.84
N GLU A 185 -9.18 0.98 10.36
CA GLU A 185 -10.46 1.08 11.07
C GLU A 185 -10.33 0.85 12.58
N LYS A 186 -11.03 1.72 13.30
CA LYS A 186 -11.30 1.55 14.72
C LYS A 186 -12.30 0.43 14.96
#